data_aaf63191f514233971d89d51a06fd41d
#
_entry.id   aaf63191f514233971d89d51a06fd41d
#
_cell.length_a   1.000
_cell.length_b   1.000
_cell.length_c   1.000
_cell.angle_alpha   90.00
_cell.angle_beta   90.00
_cell.angle_gamma   90.00
#
_symmetry.space_group_name_H-M   'P 1'
#
loop_
_entity.id
_entity.type
_entity.pdbx_description
1 polymer ?
#
loop_
_entity_poly.entity_id
_entity_poly.type
_entity_poly.pdbx_seq_one_letter_code
_entity_poly.pdbx_strand_id
1 'polypeptide(L)'
;MARQQKKLGELLVEWGLAQLKDVAKALEHGKKQGMRIGEALIDLKICTEGNVFKALAAQHGMDYVELDKASIPTDAVNLIPDDLMRKYIILPMGLENGRLRVVVHDPLDLEMLDILRFRLHKEIRTSLAPRSKIKGLLDQILGTNSSNTIDKTRDKTFDKTMDKTMDRSMDRSLDKTVDKSIDRSIDKSIDLAGIGEADGTVDATQAPIIKLVQAMIAEAVRNRASDIHIEPMKDRIRVRYRIDGECVERDRIPLRMKGPLISRLKIMGGIDIAEKRLPQDGRIKLIVDKQQIDFRVSTLPAYHGESIVLRILRPDAVRIGIINLGFEEEDNRAFQKIIKRPNGIFLVTGPTGSGKTTTLYAALNELNRPDKKIITAEDPVEYNFAGINQCQVRDAIGLTFSKILRAMLRQAPNVILVGEIRDLEVAEVAVQAALTGHLVFSTLHTNDAPGSITRLIDMGVKPFLVASSIQAVLAQRLVRILCNKCKVLDTNPDPKWLKLVGIKESDLVGQNMCRPHGCDECGGIGFRGRRGVFELMVMNQELRTLAFERAPGNKIRKAALAAGMKSLLADGRMKVLRGVTTAEEIVKVAQVEGITV
;
A
#
# COMPACT_ATOMS: atom_id res chain seq x y z
N MET A 1 -0.36 41.55 -7.58
CA MET A 1 -0.17 41.42 -9.04
C MET A 1 0.79 40.26 -9.25
N ALA A 2 0.32 39.11 -9.76
CA ALA A 2 1.17 37.98 -10.08
C ALA A 2 2.06 38.34 -11.28
N ARG A 3 3.38 38.36 -11.08
CA ARG A 3 4.34 38.50 -12.19
C ARG A 3 4.16 37.31 -13.12
N GLN A 4 3.69 37.55 -14.35
CA GLN A 4 3.69 36.54 -15.41
C GLN A 4 5.12 36.06 -15.62
N GLN A 5 5.43 34.81 -15.32
CA GLN A 5 6.75 34.22 -15.56
C GLN A 5 6.96 34.13 -17.08
N LYS A 6 7.96 34.86 -17.59
CA LYS A 6 8.36 34.82 -19.01
C LYS A 6 8.83 33.40 -19.37
N LYS A 7 8.49 32.94 -20.57
CA LYS A 7 8.93 31.61 -21.07
C LYS A 7 10.41 31.65 -21.44
N LEU A 8 11.10 30.52 -21.37
CA LEU A 8 12.53 30.38 -21.67
C LEU A 8 12.92 30.99 -23.01
N GLY A 9 12.16 30.74 -24.08
CA GLY A 9 12.41 31.32 -25.40
C GLY A 9 12.29 32.83 -25.44
N GLU A 10 11.35 33.41 -24.68
CA GLU A 10 11.16 34.85 -24.57
C GLU A 10 12.35 35.52 -23.87
N LEU A 11 12.87 34.92 -22.80
CA LEU A 11 14.06 35.38 -22.08
C LEU A 11 15.33 35.37 -22.96
N LEU A 12 15.50 34.29 -23.73
CA LEU A 12 16.66 34.16 -24.62
C LEU A 12 16.64 35.20 -25.77
N VAL A 13 15.44 35.52 -26.28
CA VAL A 13 15.26 36.57 -27.29
C VAL A 13 15.48 37.94 -26.68
N GLU A 14 14.96 38.21 -25.50
CA GLU A 14 15.17 39.51 -24.78
C GLU A 14 16.65 39.75 -24.46
N TRP A 15 17.38 38.70 -24.16
CA TRP A 15 18.83 38.77 -23.90
C TRP A 15 19.68 38.79 -25.19
N GLY A 16 19.05 38.75 -26.36
CA GLY A 16 19.75 38.76 -27.66
C GLY A 16 20.53 37.49 -27.96
N LEU A 17 20.24 36.38 -27.26
CA LEU A 17 20.95 35.11 -27.40
C LEU A 17 20.31 34.18 -28.43
N ALA A 18 19.10 34.46 -28.87
CA ALA A 18 18.39 33.74 -29.93
C ALA A 18 17.44 34.67 -30.68
N GLN A 19 17.12 34.37 -31.94
CA GLN A 19 16.08 35.07 -32.69
C GLN A 19 14.72 34.33 -32.57
N LEU A 20 13.62 35.04 -32.74
CA LEU A 20 12.26 34.45 -32.71
C LEU A 20 12.09 33.28 -33.69
N LYS A 21 12.74 33.40 -34.88
CA LYS A 21 12.74 32.32 -35.88
C LYS A 21 13.46 31.06 -35.40
N ASP A 22 14.52 31.21 -34.62
CA ASP A 22 15.31 30.10 -34.10
C ASP A 22 14.60 29.39 -32.94
N VAL A 23 13.90 30.16 -32.11
CA VAL A 23 13.04 29.59 -31.04
C VAL A 23 11.87 28.78 -31.65
N ALA A 24 11.28 29.28 -32.76
CA ALA A 24 10.24 28.55 -33.46
C ALA A 24 10.74 27.21 -34.06
N LYS A 25 11.93 27.22 -34.69
CA LYS A 25 12.58 26.01 -35.20
C LYS A 25 12.92 25.02 -34.10
N ALA A 26 13.43 25.50 -32.96
CA ALA A 26 13.71 24.64 -31.82
C ALA A 26 12.46 24.02 -31.20
N LEU A 27 11.33 24.73 -31.16
CA LEU A 27 10.05 24.20 -30.73
C LEU A 27 9.53 23.09 -31.66
N GLU A 28 9.67 23.28 -32.96
CA GLU A 28 9.28 22.24 -33.94
C GLU A 28 10.18 21.01 -33.87
N HIS A 29 11.49 21.23 -33.75
CA HIS A 29 12.48 20.15 -33.58
C HIS A 29 12.23 19.36 -32.29
N GLY A 30 12.02 20.05 -31.18
CA GLY A 30 11.74 19.44 -29.88
C GLY A 30 10.45 18.61 -29.89
N LYS A 31 9.38 19.09 -30.58
CA LYS A 31 8.12 18.32 -30.75
C LYS A 31 8.33 17.05 -31.57
N LYS A 32 9.17 17.06 -32.59
CA LYS A 32 9.45 15.90 -33.43
C LYS A 32 10.28 14.83 -32.71
N GLN A 33 11.19 15.26 -31.83
CA GLN A 33 12.13 14.36 -31.15
C GLN A 33 11.79 14.10 -29.66
N GLY A 34 10.70 14.68 -29.14
CA GLY A 34 10.31 14.51 -27.73
C GLY A 34 11.25 15.23 -26.74
N MET A 35 11.99 16.25 -27.20
CA MET A 35 12.98 17.00 -26.40
C MET A 35 12.38 18.31 -25.84
N ARG A 36 12.89 18.77 -24.69
CA ARG A 36 12.51 20.08 -24.15
C ARG A 36 13.14 21.20 -25.01
N ILE A 37 12.49 22.36 -25.04
CA ILE A 37 12.94 23.52 -25.87
C ILE A 37 14.40 23.92 -25.60
N GLY A 38 14.84 23.85 -24.34
CA GLY A 38 16.24 24.14 -23.98
C GLY A 38 17.23 23.16 -24.61
N GLU A 39 16.90 21.88 -24.58
CA GLU A 39 17.70 20.82 -25.20
C GLU A 39 17.74 20.97 -26.73
N ALA A 40 16.59 21.29 -27.33
CA ALA A 40 16.50 21.51 -28.77
C ALA A 40 17.32 22.74 -29.23
N LEU A 41 17.39 23.80 -28.42
CA LEU A 41 18.22 24.99 -28.70
C LEU A 41 19.71 24.67 -28.65
N ILE A 42 20.13 23.78 -27.74
CA ILE A 42 21.52 23.31 -27.62
C ILE A 42 21.85 22.37 -28.78
N ASP A 43 20.99 21.41 -29.10
CA ASP A 43 21.19 20.45 -30.19
C ASP A 43 21.32 21.12 -31.55
N LEU A 44 20.48 22.12 -31.81
CA LEU A 44 20.56 22.94 -33.03
C LEU A 44 21.72 23.97 -33.01
N LYS A 45 22.56 23.98 -31.96
CA LYS A 45 23.69 24.89 -31.76
C LYS A 45 23.31 26.38 -31.83
N ILE A 46 22.06 26.72 -31.50
CA ILE A 46 21.57 28.11 -31.48
C ILE A 46 22.05 28.81 -30.21
N CYS A 47 22.02 28.11 -29.07
CA CYS A 47 22.49 28.63 -27.80
C CYS A 47 23.51 27.68 -27.17
N THR A 48 24.43 28.24 -26.37
CA THR A 48 25.32 27.45 -25.54
C THR A 48 24.55 26.87 -24.33
N GLU A 49 24.97 25.73 -23.82
CA GLU A 49 24.37 25.11 -22.62
C GLU A 49 24.33 26.07 -21.44
N GLY A 50 25.40 26.84 -21.22
CA GLY A 50 25.47 27.84 -20.16
C GLY A 50 24.41 28.95 -20.30
N ASN A 51 24.16 29.45 -21.52
CA ASN A 51 23.14 30.49 -21.76
C ASN A 51 21.72 29.97 -21.50
N VAL A 52 21.44 28.76 -21.91
CA VAL A 52 20.14 28.11 -21.66
C VAL A 52 19.91 27.93 -20.16
N PHE A 53 20.93 27.48 -19.42
CA PHE A 53 20.81 27.28 -17.97
C PHE A 53 20.74 28.62 -17.19
N LYS A 54 21.41 29.67 -17.65
CA LYS A 54 21.23 31.04 -17.10
C LYS A 54 19.78 31.52 -17.26
N ALA A 55 19.19 31.31 -18.43
CA ALA A 55 17.82 31.72 -18.70
C ALA A 55 16.80 30.87 -17.92
N LEU A 56 17.05 29.55 -17.75
CA LEU A 56 16.26 28.68 -16.90
C LEU A 56 16.31 29.10 -15.42
N ALA A 57 17.50 29.46 -14.92
CA ALA A 57 17.67 29.94 -13.56
C ALA A 57 16.84 31.21 -13.32
N ALA A 58 16.93 32.17 -14.26
CA ALA A 58 16.14 33.41 -14.20
C ALA A 58 14.63 33.14 -14.27
N GLN A 59 14.20 32.23 -15.12
CA GLN A 59 12.79 31.82 -15.23
C GLN A 59 12.22 31.27 -13.92
N HIS A 60 13.01 30.46 -13.21
CA HIS A 60 12.58 29.81 -11.97
C HIS A 60 12.99 30.56 -10.70
N GLY A 61 13.61 31.75 -10.82
CA GLY A 61 14.06 32.55 -9.68
C GLY A 61 15.16 31.88 -8.87
N MET A 62 15.98 31.04 -9.51
CA MET A 62 17.10 30.32 -8.92
C MET A 62 18.44 30.98 -9.25
N ASP A 63 19.45 30.75 -8.40
CA ASP A 63 20.80 31.23 -8.67
C ASP A 63 21.47 30.30 -9.70
N TYR A 64 22.14 30.89 -10.71
CA TYR A 64 23.00 30.15 -11.62
C TYR A 64 24.44 30.10 -11.09
N VAL A 65 25.09 28.96 -11.15
CA VAL A 65 26.47 28.76 -10.68
C VAL A 65 27.40 28.43 -11.86
N GLU A 66 28.44 29.25 -12.04
CA GLU A 66 29.53 28.96 -12.97
C GLU A 66 30.52 27.99 -12.31
N LEU A 67 30.33 26.69 -12.53
CA LEU A 67 31.13 25.63 -11.90
C LEU A 67 32.62 25.66 -12.30
N ASP A 68 32.96 26.23 -13.45
CA ASP A 68 34.36 26.36 -13.87
C ASP A 68 35.19 27.31 -12.97
N LYS A 69 34.51 28.17 -12.21
CA LYS A 69 35.12 29.15 -11.30
C LYS A 69 34.79 28.87 -9.81
N ALA A 70 33.98 27.88 -9.55
CA ALA A 70 33.51 27.57 -8.20
C ALA A 70 34.48 26.63 -7.49
N SER A 71 34.97 27.04 -6.32
CA SER A 71 35.68 26.17 -5.41
C SER A 71 34.67 25.39 -4.55
N ILE A 72 34.69 24.07 -4.61
CA ILE A 72 33.84 23.22 -3.78
C ILE A 72 34.61 22.85 -2.52
N PRO A 73 34.17 23.30 -1.33
CA PRO A 73 34.83 22.92 -0.09
C PRO A 73 34.78 21.41 0.14
N THR A 74 35.89 20.80 0.54
CA THR A 74 35.98 19.37 0.83
C THR A 74 34.98 18.95 1.91
N ASP A 75 34.71 19.80 2.88
CA ASP A 75 33.73 19.56 3.94
C ASP A 75 32.29 19.53 3.43
N ALA A 76 32.03 20.22 2.30
CA ALA A 76 30.69 20.21 1.68
C ALA A 76 30.38 18.87 1.02
N VAL A 77 31.37 18.21 0.43
CA VAL A 77 31.21 16.90 -0.23
C VAL A 77 30.71 15.84 0.75
N ASN A 78 31.18 15.86 1.99
CA ASN A 78 30.79 14.93 3.03
C ASN A 78 29.36 15.13 3.56
N LEU A 79 28.65 16.19 3.13
CA LEU A 79 27.29 16.50 3.60
C LEU A 79 26.22 15.68 2.87
N ILE A 80 26.53 15.12 1.71
CA ILE A 80 25.61 14.29 0.90
C ILE A 80 26.31 12.95 0.60
N PRO A 81 25.67 11.79 0.83
CA PRO A 81 26.19 10.49 0.45
C PRO A 81 26.50 10.38 -1.05
N ASP A 82 27.58 9.68 -1.40
CA ASP A 82 28.07 9.51 -2.77
C ASP A 82 27.04 8.90 -3.70
N ASP A 83 26.25 7.94 -3.20
CA ASP A 83 25.18 7.27 -3.93
C ASP A 83 24.09 8.26 -4.38
N LEU A 84 23.74 9.24 -3.55
CA LEU A 84 22.77 10.27 -3.88
C LEU A 84 23.34 11.28 -4.86
N MET A 85 24.61 11.68 -4.68
CA MET A 85 25.27 12.61 -5.60
C MET A 85 25.36 12.04 -7.01
N ARG A 86 25.74 10.76 -7.15
CA ARG A 86 25.82 10.07 -8.45
C ARG A 86 24.44 9.83 -9.06
N LYS A 87 23.47 9.38 -8.25
CA LYS A 87 22.12 9.03 -8.73
C LYS A 87 21.39 10.25 -9.28
N TYR A 88 21.42 11.37 -8.57
CA TYR A 88 20.66 12.58 -8.94
C TYR A 88 21.49 13.63 -9.67
N ILE A 89 22.79 13.40 -9.88
CA ILE A 89 23.74 14.32 -10.51
C ILE A 89 23.65 15.70 -9.86
N ILE A 90 23.99 15.76 -8.56
CA ILE A 90 23.91 16.93 -7.71
C ILE A 90 25.25 17.20 -7.00
N LEU A 91 25.54 18.47 -6.73
CA LEU A 91 26.77 18.88 -6.06
C LEU A 91 26.45 19.72 -4.82
N PRO A 92 26.95 19.36 -3.63
CA PRO A 92 26.84 20.20 -2.44
C PRO A 92 27.85 21.34 -2.50
N MET A 93 27.39 22.54 -2.16
CA MET A 93 28.23 23.75 -2.13
C MET A 93 28.55 24.22 -0.71
N GLY A 94 27.95 23.61 0.32
CA GLY A 94 28.14 23.98 1.72
C GLY A 94 26.88 24.41 2.43
N LEU A 95 27.03 24.83 3.68
CA LEU A 95 25.93 25.32 4.51
C LEU A 95 25.93 26.86 4.51
N GLU A 96 24.83 27.47 4.09
CA GLU A 96 24.57 28.90 4.18
C GLU A 96 23.38 29.17 5.10
N ASN A 97 23.58 29.87 6.20
CA ASN A 97 22.52 30.20 7.17
C ASN A 97 21.73 28.96 7.65
N GLY A 98 22.40 27.82 7.88
CA GLY A 98 21.77 26.58 8.30
C GLY A 98 21.09 25.78 7.18
N ARG A 99 21.07 26.29 5.95
CA ARG A 99 20.52 25.61 4.77
C ARG A 99 21.62 24.99 3.93
N LEU A 100 21.40 23.78 3.46
CA LEU A 100 22.34 23.13 2.56
C LEU A 100 22.13 23.63 1.12
N ARG A 101 23.15 24.27 0.58
CA ARG A 101 23.15 24.71 -0.81
C ARG A 101 23.56 23.57 -1.73
N VAL A 102 22.71 23.22 -2.70
CA VAL A 102 22.93 22.12 -3.64
C VAL A 102 22.76 22.62 -5.07
N VAL A 103 23.71 22.29 -5.93
CA VAL A 103 23.62 22.54 -7.35
C VAL A 103 22.92 21.38 -8.04
N VAL A 104 21.90 21.70 -8.81
CA VAL A 104 21.06 20.74 -9.54
C VAL A 104 21.02 21.07 -11.04
N HIS A 105 20.64 20.13 -11.87
CA HIS A 105 20.52 20.34 -13.33
C HIS A 105 19.07 20.49 -13.81
N ASP A 106 18.08 20.00 -13.06
CA ASP A 106 16.65 20.16 -13.38
C ASP A 106 15.95 20.96 -12.25
N PRO A 107 15.41 22.16 -12.54
CA PRO A 107 14.70 22.97 -11.54
C PRO A 107 13.34 22.39 -11.15
N LEU A 108 12.82 21.42 -11.91
CA LEU A 108 11.49 20.83 -11.72
C LEU A 108 11.52 19.46 -11.03
N ASP A 109 12.69 18.93 -10.69
CA ASP A 109 12.83 17.67 -9.98
C ASP A 109 12.54 17.84 -8.48
N LEU A 110 11.23 17.94 -8.17
CA LEU A 110 10.75 18.09 -6.79
C LEU A 110 10.93 16.80 -5.99
N GLU A 111 10.87 15.64 -6.64
CA GLU A 111 11.05 14.33 -5.99
C GLU A 111 12.46 14.21 -5.41
N MET A 112 13.47 14.56 -6.17
CA MET A 112 14.85 14.60 -5.69
C MET A 112 15.01 15.53 -4.47
N LEU A 113 14.40 16.71 -4.50
CA LEU A 113 14.47 17.66 -3.38
C LEU A 113 13.83 17.10 -2.11
N ASP A 114 12.70 16.44 -2.23
CA ASP A 114 12.00 15.84 -1.09
C ASP A 114 12.78 14.66 -0.50
N ILE A 115 13.40 13.84 -1.35
CA ILE A 115 14.30 12.77 -0.91
C ILE A 115 15.53 13.33 -0.17
N LEU A 116 16.12 14.41 -0.67
CA LEU A 116 17.26 15.04 -0.01
C LEU A 116 16.88 15.65 1.34
N ARG A 117 15.75 16.36 1.43
CA ARG A 117 15.23 16.90 2.69
C ARG A 117 14.97 15.82 3.70
N PHE A 118 14.34 14.71 3.26
CA PHE A 118 14.02 13.57 4.11
C PHE A 118 15.28 12.85 4.63
N ARG A 119 16.26 12.58 3.75
CA ARG A 119 17.48 11.86 4.10
C ARG A 119 18.47 12.70 4.93
N LEU A 120 18.56 13.98 4.66
CA LEU A 120 19.56 14.85 5.28
C LEU A 120 19.03 15.63 6.49
N HIS A 121 17.72 15.64 6.71
CA HIS A 121 17.03 16.41 7.75
C HIS A 121 17.44 17.88 7.78
N LYS A 122 17.69 18.47 6.59
CA LYS A 122 18.13 19.87 6.41
C LYS A 122 17.27 20.59 5.39
N GLU A 123 17.07 21.89 5.58
CA GLU A 123 16.52 22.73 4.53
C GLU A 123 17.52 22.85 3.37
N ILE A 124 17.01 22.73 2.14
CA ILE A 124 17.83 22.74 0.93
C ILE A 124 17.54 23.99 0.13
N ARG A 125 18.59 24.73 -0.24
CA ARG A 125 18.55 25.79 -1.22
C ARG A 125 19.19 25.29 -2.51
N THR A 126 18.47 25.39 -3.62
CA THR A 126 18.93 24.91 -4.92
C THR A 126 19.51 26.04 -5.75
N SER A 127 20.56 25.72 -6.51
CA SER A 127 21.15 26.56 -7.55
C SER A 127 21.27 25.73 -8.82
N LEU A 128 21.29 26.37 -10.00
CA LEU A 128 21.28 25.65 -11.28
C LEU A 128 22.67 25.68 -11.94
N ALA A 129 23.06 24.56 -12.55
CA ALA A 129 24.21 24.48 -13.44
C ALA A 129 24.01 23.41 -14.53
N PRO A 130 24.79 23.46 -15.62
CA PRO A 130 24.72 22.46 -16.69
C PRO A 130 25.04 21.05 -16.20
N ARG A 131 24.24 20.06 -16.65
CA ARG A 131 24.41 18.67 -16.29
C ARG A 131 25.80 18.13 -16.61
N SER A 132 26.35 18.50 -17.78
CA SER A 132 27.67 18.11 -18.24
C SER A 132 28.76 18.54 -17.25
N LYS A 133 28.66 19.77 -16.72
CA LYS A 133 29.62 20.36 -15.76
C LYS A 133 29.51 19.71 -14.37
N ILE A 134 28.28 19.47 -13.90
CA ILE A 134 28.05 18.79 -12.62
C ILE A 134 28.66 17.39 -12.67
N LYS A 135 28.39 16.63 -13.75
CA LYS A 135 28.92 15.28 -13.91
C LYS A 135 30.45 15.25 -13.97
N GLY A 136 31.05 16.14 -14.74
CA GLY A 136 32.51 16.24 -14.84
C GLY A 136 33.20 16.49 -13.49
N LEU A 137 32.64 17.37 -12.65
CA LEU A 137 33.16 17.64 -11.31
C LEU A 137 32.91 16.49 -10.34
N LEU A 138 31.74 15.82 -10.41
CA LEU A 138 31.47 14.62 -9.62
C LEU A 138 32.48 13.50 -9.91
N ASP A 139 32.80 13.28 -11.18
CA ASP A 139 33.78 12.27 -11.59
C ASP A 139 35.20 12.62 -11.11
N GLN A 140 35.55 13.90 -11.02
CA GLN A 140 36.81 14.36 -10.43
C GLN A 140 36.84 14.19 -8.91
N ILE A 141 35.81 14.63 -8.20
CA ILE A 141 35.74 14.61 -6.74
C ILE A 141 35.63 13.19 -6.20
N LEU A 142 34.76 12.37 -6.78
CA LEU A 142 34.52 11.00 -6.32
C LEU A 142 35.49 9.98 -6.94
N GLY A 143 36.24 10.36 -7.97
CA GLY A 143 37.32 9.57 -8.57
C GLY A 143 38.64 9.65 -7.82
N THR A 144 38.92 10.79 -7.15
CA THR A 144 40.15 11.00 -6.35
C THR A 144 40.08 10.36 -4.97
N ASN A 145 38.90 10.07 -4.42
CA ASN A 145 38.73 9.40 -3.12
C ASN A 145 38.83 7.87 -3.16
N SER A 146 38.94 7.28 -4.37
CA SER A 146 39.13 5.81 -4.52
C SER A 146 40.61 5.35 -4.44
N SER A 147 41.56 6.22 -4.12
CA SER A 147 43.00 5.88 -4.15
C SER A 147 43.62 5.61 -2.79
N ASN A 148 42.85 5.43 -1.72
CA ASN A 148 43.37 4.93 -0.43
C ASN A 148 42.47 3.82 0.13
N THR A 149 42.64 2.63 -0.35
CA THR A 149 42.79 1.33 0.31
C THR A 149 42.42 0.17 -0.61
N ILE A 150 43.47 -0.64 -0.88
CA ILE A 150 43.48 -2.09 -1.17
C ILE A 150 43.09 -2.57 -2.57
N ASP A 151 44.15 -3.03 -3.20
CA ASP A 151 44.34 -4.15 -4.10
C ASP A 151 44.08 -3.95 -5.60
N LYS A 152 45.22 -3.71 -6.25
CA LYS A 152 45.45 -3.98 -7.66
C LYS A 152 45.50 -5.49 -7.87
N THR A 153 44.43 -6.06 -8.38
CA THR A 153 44.46 -7.23 -9.31
C THR A 153 43.02 -7.62 -9.63
N ARG A 154 42.54 -7.18 -10.76
CA ARG A 154 41.76 -7.96 -11.74
C ARG A 154 41.22 -7.09 -12.90
N ASP A 155 41.86 -7.31 -13.98
CA ASP A 155 41.38 -7.39 -15.37
C ASP A 155 40.47 -6.29 -15.95
N LYS A 156 41.14 -5.46 -16.72
CA LYS A 156 40.60 -4.60 -17.79
C LYS A 156 40.22 -5.44 -19.04
N THR A 157 39.19 -6.26 -18.99
CA THR A 157 38.72 -6.94 -20.22
C THR A 157 37.24 -7.33 -20.23
N PHE A 158 36.36 -6.68 -19.44
CA PHE A 158 34.97 -7.12 -19.41
C PHE A 158 33.93 -6.01 -19.61
N ASP A 159 34.24 -4.95 -20.33
CA ASP A 159 33.30 -3.82 -20.42
C ASP A 159 33.04 -3.29 -21.84
N LYS A 160 32.93 -4.16 -22.84
CA LYS A 160 32.49 -3.69 -24.19
C LYS A 160 31.64 -4.64 -25.03
N THR A 161 31.21 -5.79 -24.52
CA THR A 161 30.46 -6.75 -25.36
C THR A 161 29.13 -7.25 -24.81
N MET A 162 28.67 -6.75 -23.65
CA MET A 162 27.41 -7.25 -23.05
C MET A 162 26.19 -6.34 -23.21
N ASP A 163 26.32 -5.16 -23.81
CA ASP A 163 25.23 -4.17 -23.86
C ASP A 163 24.41 -4.16 -25.17
N LYS A 164 24.60 -5.15 -26.05
CA LYS A 164 23.83 -5.22 -27.31
C LYS A 164 23.16 -6.55 -27.65
N THR A 165 23.29 -7.58 -26.83
CA THR A 165 22.71 -8.90 -27.13
C THR A 165 21.70 -9.42 -26.10
N MET A 166 21.52 -8.77 -24.96
CA MET A 166 20.57 -9.23 -23.92
C MET A 166 19.14 -8.66 -24.02
N ASP A 167 18.94 -7.64 -24.88
CA ASP A 167 17.65 -6.93 -24.97
C ASP A 167 16.68 -7.47 -26.03
N ARG A 168 17.03 -8.55 -26.74
CA ARG A 168 16.16 -9.12 -27.81
C ARG A 168 15.81 -10.60 -27.70
N SER A 169 16.38 -11.34 -26.75
CA SER A 169 16.11 -12.79 -26.64
C SER A 169 15.34 -13.22 -25.39
N MET A 170 15.25 -12.36 -24.38
CA MET A 170 14.52 -12.69 -23.12
C MET A 170 13.02 -12.36 -23.17
N ASP A 171 12.61 -11.50 -24.10
CA ASP A 171 11.21 -11.02 -24.19
C ASP A 171 10.28 -11.94 -25.01
N ARG A 172 10.81 -13.01 -25.64
CA ARG A 172 9.99 -13.92 -26.45
C ARG A 172 9.81 -15.34 -25.92
N SER A 173 10.53 -15.75 -24.88
CA SER A 173 10.45 -17.12 -24.35
C SER A 173 9.68 -17.25 -23.04
N LEU A 174 9.51 -16.14 -22.26
CA LEU A 174 8.75 -16.15 -21.01
C LEU A 174 7.24 -15.99 -21.22
N ASP A 175 6.83 -15.43 -22.37
CA ASP A 175 5.41 -15.13 -22.64
C ASP A 175 4.59 -16.32 -23.17
N LYS A 176 5.24 -17.44 -23.50
CA LYS A 176 4.51 -18.60 -24.08
C LYS A 176 4.34 -19.79 -23.14
N THR A 177 5.00 -19.82 -21.99
CA THR A 177 4.94 -20.98 -21.08
C THR A 177 4.12 -20.71 -19.82
N VAL A 178 3.90 -19.45 -19.43
CA VAL A 178 3.14 -19.10 -18.21
C VAL A 178 1.62 -19.09 -18.46
N ASP A 179 1.18 -18.81 -19.68
CA ASP A 179 -0.26 -18.61 -19.97
C ASP A 179 -1.03 -19.91 -20.28
N LYS A 180 -0.33 -21.03 -20.52
CA LYS A 180 -0.99 -22.32 -20.81
C LYS A 180 -1.10 -23.29 -19.64
N SER A 181 -0.38 -23.07 -18.54
CA SER A 181 -0.43 -23.92 -17.35
C SER A 181 -1.40 -23.45 -16.28
N ILE A 182 -1.70 -22.13 -16.24
CA ILE A 182 -2.55 -21.54 -15.19
C ILE A 182 -4.04 -21.75 -15.48
N ASP A 183 -4.43 -21.85 -16.76
CA ASP A 183 -5.86 -21.94 -17.13
C ASP A 183 -6.40 -23.37 -17.19
N ARG A 184 -5.54 -24.39 -17.10
CA ARG A 184 -5.97 -25.81 -17.13
C ARG A 184 -6.08 -26.50 -15.78
N SER A 185 -5.63 -25.89 -14.68
CA SER A 185 -5.68 -26.45 -13.33
C SER A 185 -6.79 -25.88 -12.43
N ILE A 186 -7.63 -24.97 -12.97
CA ILE A 186 -8.55 -24.17 -12.16
C ILE A 186 -9.83 -24.92 -11.76
N ASP A 187 -10.11 -26.09 -12.33
CA ASP A 187 -11.43 -26.72 -12.15
C ASP A 187 -11.46 -28.14 -11.53
N LYS A 188 -10.44 -28.51 -10.75
CA LYS A 188 -10.52 -29.74 -9.94
C LYS A 188 -10.55 -29.43 -8.45
N SER A 189 -11.77 -29.36 -7.90
CA SER A 189 -11.98 -29.45 -6.45
C SER A 189 -11.63 -30.87 -5.98
N ILE A 190 -10.74 -30.99 -5.01
CA ILE A 190 -10.39 -32.27 -4.38
C ILE A 190 -11.28 -32.43 -3.16
N ASP A 191 -12.15 -33.43 -3.16
CA ASP A 191 -13.01 -33.78 -2.02
C ASP A 191 -12.19 -34.54 -0.98
N LEU A 192 -12.05 -34.01 0.22
CA LEU A 192 -11.37 -34.64 1.35
C LEU A 192 -12.09 -35.90 1.88
N ALA A 193 -13.39 -36.00 1.64
CA ALA A 193 -14.16 -37.14 2.06
C ALA A 193 -14.03 -38.38 1.12
N GLY A 194 -13.61 -38.14 -0.15
CA GLY A 194 -13.56 -39.17 -1.19
C GLY A 194 -12.19 -39.83 -1.44
N ILE A 195 -11.11 -39.39 -0.78
CA ILE A 195 -9.75 -39.94 -1.01
C ILE A 195 -9.43 -41.12 -0.09
N GLY A 196 -10.46 -41.82 0.38
CA GLY A 196 -10.29 -43.07 1.15
C GLY A 196 -10.12 -44.34 0.29
N GLU A 197 -10.63 -44.34 -0.93
CA GLU A 197 -10.75 -45.59 -1.71
C GLU A 197 -10.65 -45.35 -3.23
N ALA A 198 -9.56 -44.79 -3.71
CA ALA A 198 -9.30 -44.89 -5.15
C ALA A 198 -7.80 -44.81 -5.43
N ASP A 199 -7.35 -45.85 -6.01
CA ASP A 199 -6.09 -46.12 -6.71
C ASP A 199 -4.90 -46.62 -5.87
N GLY A 200 -4.63 -47.89 -6.05
CA GLY A 200 -3.65 -48.75 -5.36
C GLY A 200 -2.18 -48.47 -5.68
N THR A 201 -1.74 -47.23 -5.82
CA THR A 201 -0.35 -46.87 -6.08
C THR A 201 0.21 -45.73 -5.21
N VAL A 202 -0.43 -45.42 -4.07
CA VAL A 202 0.16 -44.49 -3.09
C VAL A 202 1.16 -45.26 -2.24
N ASP A 203 2.45 -44.92 -2.43
CA ASP A 203 3.54 -45.45 -1.62
C ASP A 203 3.19 -45.34 -0.14
N ALA A 204 3.19 -46.47 0.58
CA ALA A 204 2.78 -46.56 2.00
C ALA A 204 3.55 -45.57 2.91
N THR A 205 4.70 -45.03 2.46
CA THR A 205 5.49 -44.03 3.13
C THR A 205 4.91 -42.59 3.02
N GLN A 206 4.02 -42.34 2.05
CA GLN A 206 3.41 -41.01 1.83
C GLN A 206 2.06 -40.85 2.56
N ALA A 207 1.39 -41.95 2.90
CA ALA A 207 0.10 -41.92 3.60
C ALA A 207 0.11 -41.09 4.91
N PRO A 208 1.15 -41.16 5.76
CA PRO A 208 1.19 -40.37 6.99
C PRO A 208 1.26 -38.85 6.76
N ILE A 209 1.98 -38.40 5.73
CA ILE A 209 2.12 -36.96 5.46
C ILE A 209 0.83 -36.37 4.87
N ILE A 210 0.13 -37.12 4.05
CA ILE A 210 -1.16 -36.69 3.49
C ILE A 210 -2.17 -36.51 4.63
N LYS A 211 -2.28 -37.45 5.55
CA LYS A 211 -3.16 -37.37 6.73
C LYS A 211 -2.79 -36.19 7.63
N LEU A 212 -1.48 -35.96 7.85
CA LEU A 212 -0.99 -34.80 8.64
C LEU A 212 -1.42 -33.49 8.04
N VAL A 213 -1.19 -33.27 6.74
CA VAL A 213 -1.57 -32.03 6.04
C VAL A 213 -3.07 -31.82 6.07
N GLN A 214 -3.85 -32.86 5.84
CA GLN A 214 -5.32 -32.81 5.92
C GLN A 214 -5.81 -32.42 7.31
N ALA A 215 -5.26 -33.07 8.35
CA ALA A 215 -5.63 -32.81 9.74
C ALA A 215 -5.27 -31.35 10.13
N MET A 216 -4.08 -30.88 9.77
CA MET A 216 -3.60 -29.52 10.02
C MET A 216 -4.50 -28.48 9.35
N ILE A 217 -4.88 -28.69 8.09
CA ILE A 217 -5.77 -27.77 7.36
C ILE A 217 -7.17 -27.78 7.97
N ALA A 218 -7.73 -28.96 8.24
CA ALA A 218 -9.06 -29.09 8.84
C ALA A 218 -9.13 -28.45 10.24
N GLU A 219 -8.10 -28.66 11.06
CA GLU A 219 -7.99 -28.02 12.38
C GLU A 219 -7.91 -26.49 12.27
N ALA A 220 -7.08 -25.95 11.37
CA ALA A 220 -6.99 -24.52 11.15
C ALA A 220 -8.32 -23.90 10.71
N VAL A 221 -9.04 -24.59 9.82
CA VAL A 221 -10.38 -24.19 9.38
C VAL A 221 -11.37 -24.19 10.54
N ARG A 222 -11.44 -25.23 11.36
CA ARG A 222 -12.33 -25.31 12.53
C ARG A 222 -12.02 -24.24 13.57
N ASN A 223 -10.73 -23.95 13.79
CA ASN A 223 -10.28 -22.90 14.69
C ASN A 223 -10.41 -21.48 14.10
N ARG A 224 -11.01 -21.35 12.91
CA ARG A 224 -11.24 -20.05 12.24
C ARG A 224 -9.95 -19.27 11.98
N ALA A 225 -8.83 -19.96 11.77
CA ALA A 225 -7.60 -19.33 11.36
C ALA A 225 -7.77 -18.58 10.02
N SER A 226 -7.08 -17.46 9.87
CA SER A 226 -6.95 -16.74 8.60
C SER A 226 -5.76 -17.25 7.78
N ASP A 227 -4.68 -17.65 8.46
CA ASP A 227 -3.46 -18.12 7.81
C ASP A 227 -2.86 -19.29 8.59
N ILE A 228 -2.23 -20.23 7.86
CA ILE A 228 -1.40 -21.31 8.38
C ILE A 228 0.05 -20.99 8.00
N HIS A 229 0.92 -20.83 8.97
CA HIS A 229 2.34 -20.61 8.77
C HIS A 229 3.11 -21.89 9.06
N ILE A 230 3.90 -22.33 8.11
CA ILE A 230 4.76 -23.53 8.20
C ILE A 230 6.19 -23.04 8.02
N GLU A 231 6.94 -23.03 9.11
CA GLU A 231 8.23 -22.37 9.20
C GLU A 231 9.32 -23.35 9.62
N PRO A 232 10.22 -23.75 8.71
CA PRO A 232 11.40 -24.53 9.07
C PRO A 232 12.33 -23.74 9.99
N MET A 233 12.65 -24.33 11.13
CA MET A 233 13.63 -23.83 12.09
C MET A 233 14.87 -24.73 12.07
N LYS A 234 15.87 -24.42 12.90
CA LYS A 234 17.11 -25.21 13.01
C LYS A 234 16.86 -26.65 13.44
N ASP A 235 15.93 -26.87 14.36
CA ASP A 235 15.68 -28.12 15.07
C ASP A 235 14.31 -28.76 14.75
N ARG A 236 13.37 -28.01 14.21
CA ARG A 236 11.99 -28.43 13.96
C ARG A 236 11.31 -27.64 12.85
N ILE A 237 10.11 -28.04 12.47
CA ILE A 237 9.18 -27.22 11.70
C ILE A 237 8.15 -26.67 12.67
N ARG A 238 8.07 -25.34 12.77
CA ARG A 238 7.07 -24.66 13.57
C ARG A 238 5.81 -24.44 12.76
N VAL A 239 4.67 -24.87 13.27
CA VAL A 239 3.35 -24.60 12.68
C VAL A 239 2.60 -23.61 13.55
N ARG A 240 2.17 -22.49 12.96
CA ARG A 240 1.38 -21.47 13.64
C ARG A 240 0.10 -21.20 12.87
N TYR A 241 -0.99 -21.02 13.58
CA TYR A 241 -2.23 -20.51 13.03
C TYR A 241 -2.41 -19.06 13.41
N ARG A 242 -2.79 -18.23 12.45
CA ARG A 242 -3.23 -16.87 12.76
C ARG A 242 -4.71 -16.89 13.07
N ILE A 243 -5.08 -16.76 14.33
CA ILE A 243 -6.46 -16.77 14.81
C ILE A 243 -6.78 -15.37 15.34
N ASP A 244 -7.84 -14.76 14.80
CA ASP A 244 -8.28 -13.42 15.18
C ASP A 244 -7.17 -12.36 15.17
N GLY A 245 -6.19 -12.50 14.24
CA GLY A 245 -5.08 -11.58 14.02
C GLY A 245 -3.78 -11.98 14.72
N GLU A 246 -3.80 -12.82 15.75
CA GLU A 246 -2.62 -13.29 16.47
C GLU A 246 -2.13 -14.66 16.00
N CYS A 247 -0.80 -14.84 15.94
CA CYS A 247 -0.18 -16.11 15.60
C CYS A 247 -0.02 -16.98 16.84
N VAL A 248 -0.65 -18.15 16.85
CA VAL A 248 -0.59 -19.14 17.93
C VAL A 248 0.17 -20.36 17.43
N GLU A 249 1.23 -20.79 18.15
CA GLU A 249 1.94 -22.04 17.85
C GLU A 249 1.03 -23.22 18.19
N ARG A 250 0.83 -24.12 17.22
CA ARG A 250 -0.07 -25.27 17.36
C ARG A 250 0.67 -26.59 17.34
N ASP A 251 1.68 -26.71 16.49
CA ASP A 251 2.39 -27.97 16.33
C ASP A 251 3.90 -27.77 16.11
N ARG A 252 4.66 -28.84 16.44
CA ARG A 252 6.11 -28.94 16.28
C ARG A 252 6.44 -30.20 15.52
N ILE A 253 6.59 -30.08 14.22
CA ILE A 253 6.83 -31.24 13.36
C ILE A 253 8.33 -31.54 13.30
N PRO A 254 8.73 -32.83 13.41
CA PRO A 254 10.15 -33.22 13.31
C PRO A 254 10.76 -32.82 11.96
N LEU A 255 12.05 -32.39 11.99
CA LEU A 255 12.75 -31.88 10.82
C LEU A 255 12.84 -32.91 9.66
N ARG A 256 12.86 -34.22 9.98
CA ARG A 256 12.84 -35.29 8.97
C ARG A 256 11.63 -35.25 8.03
N MET A 257 10.52 -34.63 8.46
CA MET A 257 9.30 -34.49 7.67
C MET A 257 9.30 -33.24 6.79
N LYS A 258 10.36 -32.39 6.83
CA LYS A 258 10.42 -31.13 6.10
C LYS A 258 10.23 -31.31 4.60
N GLY A 259 11.01 -32.18 3.97
CA GLY A 259 10.94 -32.42 2.52
C GLY A 259 9.55 -32.90 2.09
N PRO A 260 9.05 -34.01 2.65
CA PRO A 260 7.72 -34.52 2.32
C PRO A 260 6.58 -33.52 2.55
N LEU A 261 6.61 -32.75 3.65
CA LEU A 261 5.58 -31.76 3.97
C LEU A 261 5.53 -30.61 2.95
N ILE A 262 6.70 -30.03 2.65
CA ILE A 262 6.82 -28.92 1.69
C ILE A 262 6.42 -29.42 0.29
N SER A 263 6.92 -30.58 -0.16
CA SER A 263 6.57 -31.15 -1.45
C SER A 263 5.08 -31.39 -1.59
N ARG A 264 4.43 -31.94 -0.54
CA ARG A 264 2.97 -32.18 -0.55
C ARG A 264 2.18 -30.89 -0.71
N LEU A 265 2.54 -29.83 0.01
CA LEU A 265 1.87 -28.55 -0.08
C LEU A 265 2.08 -27.86 -1.43
N LYS A 266 3.29 -27.99 -2.00
CA LYS A 266 3.57 -27.50 -3.36
C LYS A 266 2.76 -28.24 -4.43
N ILE A 267 2.67 -29.57 -4.35
CA ILE A 267 1.82 -30.38 -5.25
C ILE A 267 0.37 -29.92 -5.17
N MET A 268 -0.17 -29.80 -3.96
CA MET A 268 -1.54 -29.36 -3.74
C MET A 268 -1.79 -27.94 -4.30
N GLY A 269 -0.79 -27.05 -4.21
CA GLY A 269 -0.85 -25.68 -4.68
C GLY A 269 -0.58 -25.49 -6.18
N GLY A 270 -0.25 -26.57 -6.91
CA GLY A 270 0.17 -26.48 -8.31
C GLY A 270 1.51 -25.75 -8.51
N ILE A 271 2.40 -25.82 -7.50
CA ILE A 271 3.69 -25.11 -7.43
C ILE A 271 4.81 -26.08 -7.84
N ASP A 272 5.84 -25.58 -8.52
CA ASP A 272 6.99 -26.38 -8.92
C ASP A 272 7.79 -26.86 -7.69
N ILE A 273 7.92 -28.20 -7.58
CA ILE A 273 8.62 -28.87 -6.48
C ILE A 273 10.14 -28.75 -6.63
N ALA A 274 10.62 -28.70 -7.86
CA ALA A 274 12.06 -28.68 -8.18
C ALA A 274 12.67 -27.31 -7.87
N GLU A 275 11.94 -26.23 -8.11
CA GLU A 275 12.42 -24.87 -7.80
C GLU A 275 12.26 -24.59 -6.30
N LYS A 276 13.39 -24.33 -5.62
CA LYS A 276 13.48 -24.05 -4.16
C LYS A 276 14.17 -22.74 -3.84
N ARG A 277 14.65 -22.01 -4.85
CA ARG A 277 15.46 -20.80 -4.72
C ARG A 277 14.66 -19.52 -4.90
N LEU A 278 13.50 -19.61 -5.54
CA LEU A 278 12.65 -18.47 -5.85
C LEU A 278 11.32 -18.57 -5.11
N PRO A 279 10.73 -17.43 -4.70
CA PRO A 279 9.36 -17.40 -4.19
C PRO A 279 8.38 -17.89 -5.25
N GLN A 280 7.35 -18.60 -4.84
CA GLN A 280 6.31 -19.09 -5.72
C GLN A 280 4.94 -18.97 -5.05
N ASP A 281 3.92 -18.70 -5.84
CA ASP A 281 2.54 -18.62 -5.40
C ASP A 281 1.68 -19.68 -6.06
N GLY A 282 0.68 -20.17 -5.34
CA GLY A 282 -0.22 -21.22 -5.81
C GLY A 282 -1.61 -21.10 -5.19
N ARG A 283 -2.51 -21.99 -5.59
CA ARG A 283 -3.88 -22.06 -5.06
C ARG A 283 -4.27 -23.49 -4.77
N ILE A 284 -4.97 -23.69 -3.64
CA ILE A 284 -5.52 -24.99 -3.24
C ILE A 284 -7.03 -24.80 -3.09
N LYS A 285 -7.81 -25.71 -3.66
CA LYS A 285 -9.26 -25.81 -3.42
C LYS A 285 -9.54 -27.13 -2.71
N LEU A 286 -10.13 -27.07 -1.53
CA LEU A 286 -10.45 -28.25 -0.73
C LEU A 286 -11.87 -28.18 -0.19
N ILE A 287 -12.49 -29.33 -0.03
CA ILE A 287 -13.75 -29.47 0.72
C ILE A 287 -13.41 -29.84 2.15
N VAL A 288 -13.73 -28.98 3.10
CA VAL A 288 -13.54 -29.18 4.53
C VAL A 288 -14.91 -29.07 5.20
N ASP A 289 -15.31 -30.09 5.96
CA ASP A 289 -16.61 -30.15 6.64
C ASP A 289 -17.80 -29.79 5.70
N LYS A 290 -17.80 -30.33 4.49
CA LYS A 290 -18.78 -30.12 3.40
C LYS A 290 -18.83 -28.71 2.81
N GLN A 291 -17.85 -27.85 3.12
CA GLN A 291 -17.71 -26.51 2.55
C GLN A 291 -16.49 -26.46 1.65
N GLN A 292 -16.63 -25.93 0.45
CA GLN A 292 -15.49 -25.64 -0.41
C GLN A 292 -14.76 -24.41 0.13
N ILE A 293 -13.46 -24.56 0.37
CA ILE A 293 -12.58 -23.51 0.88
C ILE A 293 -11.42 -23.36 -0.09
N ASP A 294 -11.15 -22.14 -0.47
CA ASP A 294 -10.01 -21.77 -1.29
C ASP A 294 -8.84 -21.30 -0.40
N PHE A 295 -7.62 -21.67 -0.80
CA PHE A 295 -6.39 -21.26 -0.11
C PHE A 295 -5.44 -20.63 -1.13
N ARG A 296 -4.87 -19.50 -0.78
CA ARG A 296 -3.69 -18.96 -1.47
C ARG A 296 -2.46 -19.48 -0.74
N VAL A 297 -1.55 -20.05 -1.51
CA VAL A 297 -0.29 -20.60 -0.99
C VAL A 297 0.85 -19.75 -1.47
N SER A 298 1.71 -19.31 -0.57
CA SER A 298 2.94 -18.62 -0.91
C SER A 298 4.12 -19.35 -0.30
N THR A 299 5.15 -19.60 -1.12
CA THR A 299 6.41 -20.22 -0.69
C THR A 299 7.52 -19.19 -0.75
N LEU A 300 8.34 -19.16 0.28
CA LEU A 300 9.48 -18.24 0.39
C LEU A 300 10.74 -19.00 0.80
N PRO A 301 11.82 -18.97 0.01
CA PRO A 301 13.11 -19.50 0.42
C PRO A 301 13.61 -18.80 1.70
N ALA A 302 13.86 -19.58 2.74
CA ALA A 302 14.39 -19.09 4.01
C ALA A 302 15.65 -19.88 4.41
N TYR A 303 16.40 -19.39 5.40
CA TYR A 303 17.71 -19.95 5.78
C TYR A 303 17.67 -21.44 6.13
N HIS A 304 16.63 -21.89 6.82
CA HIS A 304 16.45 -23.32 7.22
C HIS A 304 15.62 -24.14 6.25
N GLY A 305 15.19 -23.58 5.13
CA GLY A 305 14.35 -24.21 4.11
C GLY A 305 13.17 -23.33 3.73
N GLU A 306 12.37 -23.75 2.75
CA GLU A 306 11.22 -22.97 2.27
C GLU A 306 10.18 -22.83 3.37
N SER A 307 9.81 -21.58 3.68
CA SER A 307 8.65 -21.24 4.50
C SER A 307 7.41 -21.22 3.63
N ILE A 308 6.29 -21.73 4.14
CA ILE A 308 5.00 -21.75 3.43
C ILE A 308 3.94 -21.07 4.27
N VAL A 309 3.15 -20.21 3.62
CA VAL A 309 1.96 -19.62 4.21
C VAL A 309 0.75 -19.99 3.36
N LEU A 310 -0.28 -20.55 4.01
CA LEU A 310 -1.57 -20.79 3.39
C LEU A 310 -2.58 -19.80 3.95
N ARG A 311 -3.07 -18.87 3.13
CA ARG A 311 -4.17 -17.98 3.49
C ARG A 311 -5.50 -18.65 3.19
N ILE A 312 -6.37 -18.73 4.20
CA ILE A 312 -7.67 -19.38 4.13
C ILE A 312 -8.71 -18.36 3.65
N LEU A 313 -9.29 -18.57 2.48
CA LEU A 313 -10.34 -17.74 1.91
C LEU A 313 -11.70 -18.37 2.20
N ARG A 314 -12.41 -17.81 3.19
CA ARG A 314 -13.71 -18.36 3.63
C ARG A 314 -14.87 -17.69 2.92
N PRO A 315 -15.76 -18.41 2.25
CA PRO A 315 -16.94 -17.84 1.60
C PRO A 315 -17.87 -17.09 2.58
N ASP A 316 -17.93 -17.55 3.84
CA ASP A 316 -18.82 -16.96 4.85
C ASP A 316 -18.38 -15.57 5.33
N ALA A 317 -17.10 -15.23 5.17
CA ALA A 317 -16.58 -13.90 5.51
C ALA A 317 -17.20 -12.76 4.67
N VAL A 318 -17.81 -13.11 3.54
CA VAL A 318 -18.43 -12.18 2.60
C VAL A 318 -19.87 -11.82 3.00
N ARG A 319 -20.55 -12.71 3.71
CA ARG A 319 -21.96 -12.56 4.10
C ARG A 319 -22.16 -11.80 5.40
N ILE A 320 -21.11 -11.13 5.90
CA ILE A 320 -21.22 -10.30 7.09
C ILE A 320 -22.09 -9.10 6.74
N GLY A 321 -23.32 -9.07 7.22
CA GLY A 321 -24.20 -7.91 7.11
C GLY A 321 -23.62 -6.70 7.85
N ILE A 322 -23.98 -5.50 7.44
CA ILE A 322 -23.51 -4.23 8.04
C ILE A 322 -23.72 -4.20 9.56
N ILE A 323 -24.80 -4.78 10.06
CA ILE A 323 -25.14 -4.88 11.49
C ILE A 323 -24.05 -5.61 12.28
N ASN A 324 -23.39 -6.59 11.67
CA ASN A 324 -22.39 -7.43 12.33
C ASN A 324 -20.97 -6.82 12.29
N LEU A 325 -20.76 -5.72 11.56
CA LEU A 325 -19.47 -5.02 11.51
C LEU A 325 -19.09 -4.42 12.86
N GLY A 326 -20.09 -4.01 13.66
CA GLY A 326 -19.89 -3.47 15.01
C GLY A 326 -19.98 -1.97 15.11
N PHE A 327 -20.64 -1.31 14.17
CA PHE A 327 -20.99 0.10 14.29
C PHE A 327 -21.87 0.38 15.51
N GLU A 328 -21.65 1.52 16.13
CA GLU A 328 -22.63 2.10 17.04
C GLU A 328 -23.87 2.55 16.24
N GLU A 329 -25.02 2.62 16.91
CA GLU A 329 -26.30 2.83 16.21
C GLU A 329 -26.34 4.12 15.38
N GLU A 330 -25.79 5.21 15.91
CA GLU A 330 -25.70 6.50 15.23
C GLU A 330 -24.82 6.42 13.98
N ASP A 331 -23.63 5.81 14.13
CA ASP A 331 -22.68 5.65 13.04
C ASP A 331 -23.22 4.69 11.98
N ASN A 332 -23.95 3.64 12.39
CA ASN A 332 -24.65 2.75 11.47
C ASN A 332 -25.71 3.49 10.65
N ARG A 333 -26.53 4.34 11.30
CA ARG A 333 -27.52 5.17 10.60
C ARG A 333 -26.86 6.14 9.61
N ALA A 334 -25.75 6.75 10.01
CA ALA A 334 -24.98 7.64 9.14
C ALA A 334 -24.38 6.87 7.95
N PHE A 335 -23.76 5.72 8.21
CA PHE A 335 -23.21 4.84 7.18
C PHE A 335 -24.27 4.40 6.17
N GLN A 336 -25.44 3.94 6.64
CA GLN A 336 -26.57 3.56 5.80
C GLN A 336 -27.06 4.71 4.90
N LYS A 337 -27.06 5.95 5.39
CA LYS A 337 -27.41 7.12 4.60
C LYS A 337 -26.34 7.42 3.53
N ILE A 338 -25.06 7.27 3.88
CA ILE A 338 -23.95 7.57 2.98
C ILE A 338 -23.90 6.60 1.80
N ILE A 339 -24.01 5.30 2.06
CA ILE A 339 -23.94 4.27 0.99
C ILE A 339 -25.12 4.34 0.01
N LYS A 340 -26.22 5.02 0.38
CA LYS A 340 -27.40 5.23 -0.47
C LYS A 340 -27.37 6.55 -1.24
N ARG A 341 -26.32 7.36 -1.11
CA ARG A 341 -26.18 8.60 -1.90
C ARG A 341 -26.03 8.27 -3.37
N PRO A 342 -26.51 9.16 -4.26
CA PRO A 342 -26.47 8.91 -5.71
C PRO A 342 -25.04 8.95 -6.25
N ASN A 343 -24.15 9.76 -5.67
CA ASN A 343 -22.79 9.99 -6.13
C ASN A 343 -21.86 10.45 -5.01
N GLY A 344 -20.57 10.48 -5.32
CA GLY A 344 -19.51 10.90 -4.43
C GLY A 344 -18.59 9.75 -4.04
N ILE A 345 -17.55 10.04 -3.27
CA ILE A 345 -16.55 9.05 -2.82
C ILE A 345 -16.77 8.75 -1.35
N PHE A 346 -16.86 7.48 -1.03
CA PHE A 346 -16.74 6.94 0.32
C PHE A 346 -15.41 6.22 0.46
N LEU A 347 -14.57 6.65 1.40
CA LEU A 347 -13.25 6.07 1.66
C LEU A 347 -13.26 5.24 2.94
N VAL A 348 -12.60 4.08 2.90
CA VAL A 348 -12.29 3.30 4.10
C VAL A 348 -10.78 3.27 4.27
N THR A 349 -10.29 3.66 5.44
CA THR A 349 -8.85 3.72 5.70
C THR A 349 -8.44 2.90 6.93
N GLY A 350 -7.17 2.58 6.98
CA GLY A 350 -6.55 1.79 8.04
C GLY A 350 -5.44 0.88 7.53
N PRO A 351 -4.67 0.23 8.41
CA PRO A 351 -3.60 -0.69 8.03
C PRO A 351 -4.13 -1.95 7.35
N THR A 352 -3.21 -2.75 6.84
CA THR A 352 -3.52 -4.09 6.33
C THR A 352 -4.14 -4.95 7.44
N GLY A 353 -5.21 -5.66 7.11
CA GLY A 353 -5.92 -6.51 8.09
C GLY A 353 -6.91 -5.76 8.99
N SER A 354 -7.15 -4.46 8.81
CA SER A 354 -8.16 -3.71 9.56
C SER A 354 -9.61 -4.00 9.16
N GLY A 355 -9.85 -4.82 8.15
CA GLY A 355 -11.18 -5.23 7.70
C GLY A 355 -11.81 -4.31 6.65
N LYS A 356 -11.04 -3.45 5.98
CA LYS A 356 -11.52 -2.51 4.94
C LYS A 356 -12.36 -3.21 3.88
N THR A 357 -11.82 -4.27 3.28
CA THR A 357 -12.49 -5.05 2.23
C THR A 357 -13.82 -5.63 2.72
N THR A 358 -13.86 -6.16 3.96
CA THR A 358 -15.09 -6.70 4.55
C THR A 358 -16.17 -5.64 4.68
N THR A 359 -15.82 -4.42 5.13
CA THR A 359 -16.76 -3.30 5.26
C THR A 359 -17.26 -2.83 3.90
N LEU A 360 -16.38 -2.71 2.90
CA LEU A 360 -16.76 -2.35 1.55
C LEU A 360 -17.65 -3.41 0.89
N TYR A 361 -17.31 -4.68 1.07
CA TYR A 361 -18.12 -5.76 0.55
C TYR A 361 -19.51 -5.84 1.23
N ALA A 362 -19.59 -5.56 2.54
CA ALA A 362 -20.88 -5.45 3.22
C ALA A 362 -21.74 -4.30 2.64
N ALA A 363 -21.12 -3.17 2.31
CA ALA A 363 -21.79 -2.04 1.65
C ALA A 363 -22.24 -2.42 0.23
N LEU A 364 -21.39 -3.07 -0.56
CA LEU A 364 -21.74 -3.52 -1.91
C LEU A 364 -22.88 -4.55 -1.89
N ASN A 365 -22.86 -5.48 -0.93
CA ASN A 365 -23.92 -6.48 -0.78
C ASN A 365 -25.28 -5.85 -0.47
N GLU A 366 -25.31 -4.80 0.37
CA GLU A 366 -26.55 -4.03 0.64
C GLU A 366 -27.07 -3.30 -0.60
N LEU A 367 -26.16 -2.85 -1.48
CA LEU A 367 -26.48 -2.14 -2.71
C LEU A 367 -26.75 -3.05 -3.92
N ASN A 368 -26.42 -4.34 -3.81
CA ASN A 368 -26.49 -5.31 -4.90
C ASN A 368 -27.95 -5.69 -5.17
N ARG A 369 -28.57 -4.94 -6.06
CA ARG A 369 -29.97 -5.11 -6.50
C ARG A 369 -30.03 -5.18 -8.02
N PRO A 370 -31.07 -5.80 -8.59
CA PRO A 370 -31.21 -5.94 -10.05
C PRO A 370 -31.23 -4.61 -10.83
N ASP A 371 -31.63 -3.53 -10.18
CA ASP A 371 -31.69 -2.18 -10.75
C ASP A 371 -30.38 -1.41 -10.70
N LYS A 372 -29.32 -1.98 -10.09
CA LYS A 372 -28.04 -1.31 -9.92
C LYS A 372 -26.89 -2.10 -10.54
N LYS A 373 -26.15 -1.47 -11.42
CA LYS A 373 -24.92 -2.02 -11.97
C LYS A 373 -23.74 -1.66 -11.08
N ILE A 374 -23.11 -2.68 -10.50
CA ILE A 374 -21.94 -2.55 -9.63
C ILE A 374 -20.73 -3.15 -10.36
N ILE A 375 -19.65 -2.39 -10.46
CA ILE A 375 -18.39 -2.86 -11.06
C ILE A 375 -17.24 -2.60 -10.06
N THR A 376 -16.34 -3.57 -9.91
CA THR A 376 -15.16 -3.43 -9.04
C THR A 376 -13.86 -3.57 -9.82
N ALA A 377 -12.81 -2.89 -9.37
CA ALA A 377 -11.42 -3.09 -9.74
C ALA A 377 -10.64 -3.50 -8.49
N GLU A 378 -10.02 -4.67 -8.48
CA GLU A 378 -9.41 -5.26 -7.28
C GLU A 378 -8.07 -5.90 -7.57
N ASP A 379 -7.17 -5.92 -6.58
CA ASP A 379 -5.84 -6.50 -6.67
C ASP A 379 -5.50 -7.34 -5.42
N PRO A 380 -5.83 -8.63 -5.47
CA PRO A 380 -6.74 -9.32 -6.39
C PRO A 380 -8.19 -9.33 -5.88
N VAL A 381 -9.13 -9.90 -6.66
CA VAL A 381 -10.47 -10.22 -6.19
C VAL A 381 -10.37 -11.22 -5.04
N GLU A 382 -10.90 -10.85 -3.84
CA GLU A 382 -10.83 -11.71 -2.66
C GLU A 382 -11.89 -12.79 -2.68
N TYR A 383 -13.12 -12.44 -3.07
CA TYR A 383 -14.28 -13.33 -3.11
C TYR A 383 -15.16 -13.00 -4.31
N ASN A 384 -15.76 -14.01 -4.89
CA ASN A 384 -16.70 -13.85 -6.00
C ASN A 384 -18.11 -13.53 -5.48
N PHE A 385 -18.70 -12.46 -6.00
CA PHE A 385 -20.07 -12.05 -5.71
C PHE A 385 -21.00 -12.26 -6.92
N ALA A 386 -22.06 -12.97 -6.71
CA ALA A 386 -23.13 -13.01 -7.72
C ALA A 386 -23.76 -11.61 -7.87
N GLY A 387 -23.96 -11.15 -9.10
CA GLY A 387 -24.58 -9.86 -9.39
C GLY A 387 -23.63 -8.68 -9.43
N ILE A 388 -22.33 -8.86 -9.20
CA ILE A 388 -21.31 -7.80 -9.27
C ILE A 388 -20.28 -8.15 -10.35
N ASN A 389 -19.95 -7.20 -11.21
CA ASN A 389 -18.90 -7.35 -12.20
C ASN A 389 -17.55 -7.02 -11.58
N GLN A 390 -16.77 -8.04 -11.21
CA GLN A 390 -15.47 -7.88 -10.56
C GLN A 390 -14.33 -8.01 -11.58
N CYS A 391 -13.53 -6.94 -11.70
CA CYS A 391 -12.35 -6.88 -12.56
C CYS A 391 -11.09 -7.03 -11.71
N GLN A 392 -10.26 -8.01 -12.03
CA GLN A 392 -8.98 -8.19 -11.37
C GLN A 392 -7.87 -7.47 -12.14
N VAL A 393 -7.04 -6.73 -11.43
CA VAL A 393 -5.80 -6.13 -11.96
C VAL A 393 -4.85 -7.23 -12.42
N ARG A 394 -4.20 -7.01 -13.57
CA ARG A 394 -3.19 -7.91 -14.14
C ARG A 394 -2.06 -7.08 -14.74
N ASP A 395 -1.13 -6.63 -13.93
CA ASP A 395 -0.03 -5.77 -14.37
C ASP A 395 0.85 -6.40 -15.44
N ALA A 396 0.99 -7.73 -15.42
CA ALA A 396 1.76 -8.49 -16.42
C ALA A 396 1.28 -8.27 -17.88
N ILE A 397 -0.02 -7.97 -18.06
CA ILE A 397 -0.60 -7.63 -19.38
C ILE A 397 -0.97 -6.15 -19.48
N GLY A 398 -0.53 -5.34 -18.52
CA GLY A 398 -0.80 -3.92 -18.46
C GLY A 398 -2.26 -3.56 -18.16
N LEU A 399 -3.04 -4.47 -17.55
CA LEU A 399 -4.40 -4.20 -17.07
C LEU A 399 -4.33 -3.63 -15.65
N THR A 400 -4.07 -2.32 -15.56
CA THR A 400 -3.91 -1.56 -14.32
C THR A 400 -5.22 -1.04 -13.77
N PHE A 401 -5.24 -0.58 -12.49
CA PHE A 401 -6.41 0.10 -11.88
C PHE A 401 -6.93 1.24 -12.75
N SER A 402 -6.04 2.11 -13.22
CA SER A 402 -6.40 3.27 -14.04
C SER A 402 -7.08 2.86 -15.36
N LYS A 403 -6.56 1.86 -16.07
CA LYS A 403 -7.15 1.36 -17.31
C LYS A 403 -8.54 0.74 -17.08
N ILE A 404 -8.68 -0.08 -16.02
CA ILE A 404 -9.95 -0.69 -15.66
C ILE A 404 -10.97 0.42 -15.34
N LEU A 405 -10.61 1.37 -14.49
CA LEU A 405 -11.49 2.43 -14.02
C LEU A 405 -11.96 3.33 -15.19
N ARG A 406 -11.06 3.72 -16.10
CA ARG A 406 -11.43 4.46 -17.33
C ARG A 406 -12.40 3.66 -18.23
N ALA A 407 -12.25 2.33 -18.29
CA ALA A 407 -13.16 1.48 -19.04
C ALA A 407 -14.53 1.35 -18.35
N MET A 408 -14.57 1.28 -17.02
CA MET A 408 -15.81 1.22 -16.23
C MET A 408 -16.72 2.41 -16.50
N LEU A 409 -16.20 3.62 -16.64
CA LEU A 409 -16.98 4.83 -16.94
C LEU A 409 -17.78 4.73 -18.24
N ARG A 410 -17.37 3.86 -19.17
CA ARG A 410 -18.11 3.59 -20.42
C ARG A 410 -19.07 2.40 -20.31
N GLN A 411 -19.17 1.80 -19.14
CA GLN A 411 -20.04 0.66 -18.85
C GLN A 411 -21.34 1.04 -18.12
N ALA A 412 -21.63 2.34 -17.96
CA ALA A 412 -22.77 2.90 -17.25
C ALA A 412 -23.00 2.25 -15.85
N PRO A 413 -21.99 2.22 -14.96
CA PRO A 413 -22.17 1.71 -13.61
C PRO A 413 -22.96 2.70 -12.74
N ASN A 414 -23.69 2.19 -11.74
CA ASN A 414 -24.25 3.03 -10.68
C ASN A 414 -23.26 3.15 -9.51
N VAL A 415 -22.54 2.05 -9.25
CA VAL A 415 -21.59 1.94 -8.13
C VAL A 415 -20.26 1.38 -8.64
N ILE A 416 -19.19 2.01 -8.23
CA ILE A 416 -17.81 1.62 -8.56
C ILE A 416 -17.06 1.33 -7.27
N LEU A 417 -16.36 0.19 -7.20
CA LEU A 417 -15.34 -0.05 -6.18
C LEU A 417 -13.96 -0.01 -6.83
N VAL A 418 -13.08 0.83 -6.30
CA VAL A 418 -11.65 0.82 -6.58
C VAL A 418 -10.95 0.25 -5.35
N GLY A 419 -10.32 -0.90 -5.45
CA GLY A 419 -9.73 -1.61 -4.31
C GLY A 419 -8.90 -0.71 -3.43
N GLU A 420 -8.02 0.09 -4.02
CA GLU A 420 -7.26 1.12 -3.32
C GLU A 420 -6.80 2.24 -4.26
N ILE A 421 -6.56 3.42 -3.69
CA ILE A 421 -5.95 4.56 -4.37
C ILE A 421 -4.49 4.65 -3.91
N ARG A 422 -3.56 4.32 -4.82
CA ARG A 422 -2.11 4.34 -4.55
C ARG A 422 -1.41 5.57 -5.11
N ASP A 423 -1.94 6.13 -6.18
CA ASP A 423 -1.32 7.18 -6.98
C ASP A 423 -2.32 8.24 -7.45
N LEU A 424 -1.78 9.33 -8.00
CA LEU A 424 -2.57 10.46 -8.48
C LEU A 424 -3.49 10.06 -9.64
N GLU A 425 -3.05 9.21 -10.55
CA GLU A 425 -3.83 8.85 -11.74
C GLU A 425 -5.13 8.14 -11.35
N VAL A 426 -5.07 7.15 -10.45
CA VAL A 426 -6.24 6.45 -9.94
C VAL A 426 -7.13 7.40 -9.14
N ALA A 427 -6.53 8.30 -8.31
CA ALA A 427 -7.26 9.28 -7.53
C ALA A 427 -8.07 10.24 -8.42
N GLU A 428 -7.46 10.78 -9.48
CA GLU A 428 -8.13 11.71 -10.40
C GLU A 428 -9.30 11.05 -11.14
N VAL A 429 -9.13 9.81 -11.63
CA VAL A 429 -10.20 9.09 -12.32
C VAL A 429 -11.34 8.74 -11.35
N ALA A 430 -11.04 8.37 -10.10
CA ALA A 430 -12.06 8.12 -9.06
C ALA A 430 -12.85 9.39 -8.72
N VAL A 431 -12.15 10.53 -8.60
CA VAL A 431 -12.78 11.84 -8.38
C VAL A 431 -13.66 12.24 -9.57
N GLN A 432 -13.17 12.07 -10.80
CA GLN A 432 -13.95 12.33 -11.99
C GLN A 432 -15.21 11.47 -12.05
N ALA A 433 -15.11 10.18 -11.73
CA ALA A 433 -16.25 9.28 -11.64
C ALA A 433 -17.30 9.79 -10.64
N ALA A 434 -16.86 10.21 -9.45
CA ALA A 434 -17.76 10.73 -8.42
C ALA A 434 -18.47 12.02 -8.83
N LEU A 435 -17.75 12.93 -9.50
CA LEU A 435 -18.31 14.20 -9.98
C LEU A 435 -19.26 14.03 -11.17
N THR A 436 -19.09 12.96 -11.95
CA THR A 436 -19.96 12.62 -13.09
C THR A 436 -21.17 11.76 -12.72
N GLY A 437 -21.49 11.62 -11.42
CA GLY A 437 -22.74 11.01 -10.97
C GLY A 437 -22.64 9.58 -10.44
N HIS A 438 -21.42 9.04 -10.26
CA HIS A 438 -21.22 7.68 -9.76
C HIS A 438 -20.94 7.66 -8.26
N LEU A 439 -21.44 6.64 -7.58
CA LEU A 439 -21.03 6.35 -6.20
C LEU A 439 -19.76 5.50 -6.21
N VAL A 440 -18.68 6.04 -5.66
CA VAL A 440 -17.35 5.42 -5.68
C VAL A 440 -16.96 5.00 -4.26
N PHE A 441 -16.59 3.75 -4.11
CA PHE A 441 -15.98 3.21 -2.90
C PHE A 441 -14.49 2.95 -3.14
N SER A 442 -13.64 3.31 -2.17
CA SER A 442 -12.22 2.98 -2.27
C SER A 442 -11.56 2.90 -0.89
N THR A 443 -10.28 2.50 -0.89
CA THR A 443 -9.47 2.48 0.32
C THR A 443 -8.23 3.34 0.20
N LEU A 444 -7.77 3.80 1.36
CA LEU A 444 -6.47 4.46 1.56
C LEU A 444 -5.72 3.78 2.71
N HIS A 445 -4.43 4.07 2.81
CA HIS A 445 -3.58 3.64 3.91
C HIS A 445 -3.18 4.85 4.77
N THR A 446 -4.15 5.41 5.52
CA THR A 446 -3.92 6.44 6.54
C THR A 446 -4.34 5.91 7.90
N ASN A 447 -3.82 6.50 8.96
CA ASN A 447 -4.09 6.03 10.32
C ASN A 447 -5.46 6.46 10.84
N ASP A 448 -5.96 7.59 10.36
CA ASP A 448 -7.21 8.23 10.79
C ASP A 448 -8.02 8.77 9.60
N ALA A 449 -9.24 9.18 9.84
CA ALA A 449 -10.12 9.70 8.80
C ALA A 449 -9.69 11.11 8.30
N PRO A 450 -9.32 12.08 9.14
CA PRO A 450 -8.81 13.38 8.70
C PRO A 450 -7.55 13.29 7.84
N GLY A 451 -6.63 12.38 8.18
CA GLY A 451 -5.40 12.12 7.43
C GLY A 451 -5.64 11.65 5.99
N SER A 452 -6.81 11.11 5.67
CA SER A 452 -7.15 10.75 4.30
C SER A 452 -7.35 11.96 3.39
N ILE A 453 -7.85 13.07 3.94
CA ILE A 453 -8.01 14.33 3.19
C ILE A 453 -6.63 14.91 2.84
N THR A 454 -5.75 15.02 3.83
CA THR A 454 -4.39 15.53 3.61
C THR A 454 -3.62 14.59 2.66
N ARG A 455 -3.76 13.28 2.80
CA ARG A 455 -3.11 12.30 1.94
C ARG A 455 -3.49 12.44 0.47
N LEU A 456 -4.75 12.65 0.14
CA LEU A 456 -5.19 12.87 -1.25
C LEU A 456 -4.61 14.17 -1.83
N ILE A 457 -4.54 15.23 -1.01
CA ILE A 457 -3.96 16.50 -1.41
C ILE A 457 -2.43 16.35 -1.62
N ASP A 458 -1.75 15.63 -0.74
CA ASP A 458 -0.31 15.35 -0.82
C ASP A 458 0.04 14.47 -2.03
N MET A 459 -0.87 13.59 -2.45
CA MET A 459 -0.74 12.82 -3.70
C MET A 459 -0.89 13.70 -4.95
N GLY A 460 -1.29 14.96 -4.81
CA GLY A 460 -1.42 15.91 -5.90
C GLY A 460 -2.86 16.18 -6.33
N VAL A 461 -3.87 15.56 -5.72
CA VAL A 461 -5.28 15.86 -6.03
C VAL A 461 -5.59 17.30 -5.63
N LYS A 462 -6.18 18.05 -6.55
CA LYS A 462 -6.54 19.45 -6.30
C LYS A 462 -7.52 19.58 -5.14
N PRO A 463 -7.28 20.47 -4.16
CA PRO A 463 -8.09 20.58 -2.94
C PRO A 463 -9.59 20.76 -3.18
N PHE A 464 -9.97 21.55 -4.20
CA PHE A 464 -11.37 21.77 -4.52
C PHE A 464 -12.06 20.47 -5.02
N LEU A 465 -11.32 19.57 -5.67
CA LEU A 465 -11.82 18.26 -6.09
C LEU A 465 -12.02 17.33 -4.90
N VAL A 466 -11.08 17.31 -3.95
CA VAL A 466 -11.22 16.55 -2.70
C VAL A 466 -12.43 17.06 -1.91
N ALA A 467 -12.54 18.38 -1.73
CA ALA A 467 -13.65 19.01 -1.00
C ALA A 467 -15.03 18.71 -1.60
N SER A 468 -15.13 18.64 -2.93
CA SER A 468 -16.43 18.42 -3.62
C SER A 468 -16.79 16.94 -3.79
N SER A 469 -15.81 16.06 -3.97
CA SER A 469 -16.08 14.64 -4.28
C SER A 469 -16.24 13.75 -3.06
N ILE A 470 -15.47 13.99 -1.97
CA ILE A 470 -15.53 13.15 -0.77
C ILE A 470 -16.81 13.39 0.01
N GLN A 471 -17.53 12.30 0.33
CA GLN A 471 -18.75 12.33 1.12
C GLN A 471 -18.51 11.94 2.58
N ALA A 472 -17.68 10.94 2.79
CA ALA A 472 -17.25 10.54 4.12
C ALA A 472 -15.97 9.69 4.04
N VAL A 473 -15.29 9.63 5.17
CA VAL A 473 -14.11 8.77 5.39
C VAL A 473 -14.33 7.96 6.66
N LEU A 474 -14.12 6.66 6.58
CA LEU A 474 -14.22 5.72 7.69
C LEU A 474 -12.82 5.18 8.01
N ALA A 475 -12.22 5.60 9.11
CA ALA A 475 -11.05 4.90 9.64
C ALA A 475 -11.51 3.70 10.47
N GLN A 476 -10.78 2.59 10.32
CA GLN A 476 -11.20 1.31 10.89
C GLN A 476 -10.02 0.52 11.45
N ARG A 477 -10.26 -0.10 12.60
CA ARG A 477 -9.40 -1.12 13.22
C ARG A 477 -10.23 -2.33 13.62
N LEU A 478 -9.58 -3.47 13.82
CA LEU A 478 -10.22 -4.67 14.36
C LEU A 478 -9.66 -4.98 15.75
N VAL A 479 -10.56 -5.25 16.69
CA VAL A 479 -10.24 -5.74 18.03
C VAL A 479 -10.85 -7.12 18.23
N ARG A 480 -10.21 -7.95 19.06
CA ARG A 480 -10.75 -9.26 19.43
C ARG A 480 -11.98 -9.09 20.34
N ILE A 481 -12.97 -9.94 20.16
CA ILE A 481 -14.20 -9.94 20.97
C ILE A 481 -14.02 -10.97 22.09
N LEU A 482 -14.43 -10.58 23.31
CA LEU A 482 -14.51 -11.53 24.42
C LEU A 482 -15.44 -12.68 24.10
N CYS A 483 -15.04 -13.90 24.44
CA CYS A 483 -15.85 -15.07 24.24
C CYS A 483 -17.14 -15.00 25.07
N ASN A 484 -18.30 -15.01 24.42
CA ASN A 484 -19.58 -14.87 25.12
C ASN A 484 -19.88 -16.01 26.09
N LYS A 485 -19.26 -17.21 25.89
CA LYS A 485 -19.46 -18.36 26.78
C LYS A 485 -18.66 -18.28 28.08
N CYS A 486 -17.51 -17.62 28.07
CA CYS A 486 -16.62 -17.66 29.23
C CYS A 486 -16.18 -16.29 29.76
N LYS A 487 -16.60 -15.18 29.14
CA LYS A 487 -16.31 -13.87 29.70
C LYS A 487 -16.94 -13.70 31.09
N VAL A 488 -16.21 -13.08 31.99
CA VAL A 488 -16.65 -12.80 33.36
C VAL A 488 -16.60 -11.31 33.61
N LEU A 489 -17.45 -10.82 34.52
CA LEU A 489 -17.40 -9.43 34.94
C LEU A 489 -16.04 -9.11 35.54
N ASP A 490 -15.49 -7.97 35.16
CA ASP A 490 -14.25 -7.47 35.73
C ASP A 490 -14.56 -6.52 36.89
N THR A 491 -14.48 -7.06 38.10
CA THR A 491 -14.80 -6.33 39.35
C THR A 491 -13.64 -5.48 39.83
N ASN A 492 -12.44 -5.67 39.31
CA ASN A 492 -11.25 -4.93 39.71
C ASN A 492 -10.34 -4.69 38.48
N PRO A 493 -10.78 -3.85 37.52
CA PRO A 493 -10.02 -3.57 36.33
C PRO A 493 -8.72 -2.82 36.66
N ASP A 494 -7.63 -3.13 35.95
CA ASP A 494 -6.33 -2.46 36.13
C ASP A 494 -6.43 -0.96 35.77
N PRO A 495 -6.17 -0.06 36.74
CA PRO A 495 -6.27 1.39 36.52
C PRO A 495 -5.37 1.92 35.41
N LYS A 496 -4.25 1.24 35.15
CA LYS A 496 -3.32 1.60 34.08
C LYS A 496 -4.01 1.56 32.72
N TRP A 497 -4.71 0.47 32.42
CA TRP A 497 -5.40 0.30 31.14
C TRP A 497 -6.61 1.25 31.03
N LEU A 498 -7.33 1.45 32.13
CA LEU A 498 -8.46 2.40 32.16
C LEU A 498 -8.00 3.81 31.82
N LYS A 499 -6.91 4.27 32.43
CA LYS A 499 -6.33 5.60 32.19
C LYS A 499 -5.93 5.77 30.72
N LEU A 500 -5.30 4.75 30.10
CA LEU A 500 -4.87 4.79 28.71
C LEU A 500 -6.03 4.88 27.72
N VAL A 501 -7.16 4.25 28.04
CA VAL A 501 -8.38 4.31 27.21
C VAL A 501 -9.24 5.55 27.55
N GLY A 502 -8.89 6.27 28.62
CA GLY A 502 -9.62 7.45 29.09
C GLY A 502 -10.95 7.10 29.78
N ILE A 503 -11.04 5.93 30.42
CA ILE A 503 -12.17 5.51 31.25
C ILE A 503 -11.92 6.00 32.69
N LYS A 504 -12.85 6.75 33.24
CA LYS A 504 -12.85 7.21 34.63
C LYS A 504 -13.61 6.23 35.52
N GLU A 505 -13.32 6.22 36.80
CA GLU A 505 -14.07 5.38 37.76
C GLU A 505 -15.57 5.67 37.74
N SER A 506 -15.95 6.93 37.54
CA SER A 506 -17.35 7.33 37.37
C SER A 506 -18.05 6.67 36.18
N ASP A 507 -17.29 6.33 35.13
CA ASP A 507 -17.83 5.72 33.90
C ASP A 507 -18.11 4.22 34.10
N LEU A 508 -17.60 3.60 35.17
CA LEU A 508 -17.77 2.17 35.45
C LEU A 508 -19.12 1.88 36.14
N VAL A 509 -19.76 2.88 36.74
CA VAL A 509 -21.01 2.70 37.48
C VAL A 509 -22.12 2.26 36.52
N GLY A 510 -22.71 1.08 36.79
CA GLY A 510 -23.78 0.51 35.95
C GLY A 510 -23.32 -0.09 34.63
N GLN A 511 -22.03 -0.23 34.40
CA GLN A 511 -21.47 -0.84 33.18
C GLN A 511 -21.08 -2.32 33.41
N ASN A 512 -21.11 -3.09 32.30
CA ASN A 512 -20.80 -4.52 32.33
C ASN A 512 -19.40 -4.80 31.73
N MET A 513 -18.38 -4.13 32.25
CA MET A 513 -17.02 -4.42 31.80
C MET A 513 -16.65 -5.86 32.11
N CYS A 514 -16.05 -6.57 31.14
CA CYS A 514 -15.74 -7.98 31.26
C CYS A 514 -14.25 -8.24 30.97
N ARG A 515 -13.74 -9.34 31.54
CA ARG A 515 -12.41 -9.86 31.27
C ARG A 515 -12.46 -11.27 30.64
N PRO A 516 -11.41 -11.68 29.90
CA PRO A 516 -11.33 -13.02 29.34
C PRO A 516 -11.11 -14.06 30.46
N HIS A 517 -11.70 -15.25 30.31
CA HIS A 517 -11.48 -16.38 31.22
C HIS A 517 -10.78 -17.55 30.49
N GLY A 518 -11.33 -17.99 29.34
CA GLY A 518 -10.92 -19.16 28.60
C GLY A 518 -11.87 -20.35 28.75
N CYS A 519 -12.19 -21.02 27.63
CA CYS A 519 -12.98 -22.26 27.60
C CYS A 519 -12.67 -23.02 26.30
N ASP A 520 -13.21 -24.24 26.17
CA ASP A 520 -13.01 -25.08 24.96
C ASP A 520 -13.50 -24.41 23.68
N GLU A 521 -14.58 -23.64 23.74
CA GLU A 521 -15.14 -22.92 22.60
C GLU A 521 -14.18 -21.88 22.01
N CYS A 522 -13.38 -21.22 22.84
CA CYS A 522 -12.38 -20.26 22.42
C CYS A 522 -10.95 -20.82 22.43
N GLY A 523 -10.79 -22.13 22.66
CA GLY A 523 -9.48 -22.79 22.74
C GLY A 523 -8.60 -22.25 23.87
N GLY A 524 -9.19 -21.89 25.02
CA GLY A 524 -8.49 -21.39 26.19
C GLY A 524 -8.10 -19.89 26.14
N ILE A 525 -8.30 -19.20 24.99
CA ILE A 525 -7.79 -17.85 24.76
C ILE A 525 -8.65 -16.77 25.44
N GLY A 526 -9.92 -17.03 25.70
CA GLY A 526 -10.88 -16.07 26.25
C GLY A 526 -11.46 -15.08 25.22
N PHE A 527 -10.99 -15.10 23.96
CA PHE A 527 -11.48 -14.28 22.86
C PHE A 527 -11.98 -15.15 21.73
N ARG A 528 -13.01 -14.69 21.00
CA ARG A 528 -13.54 -15.39 19.83
C ARG A 528 -14.15 -14.44 18.82
N GLY A 529 -13.48 -14.26 17.69
CA GLY A 529 -13.87 -13.35 16.63
C GLY A 529 -13.36 -11.94 16.84
N ARG A 530 -13.61 -11.12 15.83
CA ARG A 530 -13.17 -9.72 15.78
C ARG A 530 -14.34 -8.80 15.50
N ARG A 531 -14.25 -7.55 15.94
CA ARG A 531 -15.21 -6.48 15.66
C ARG A 531 -14.49 -5.20 15.28
N GLY A 532 -15.11 -4.41 14.42
CA GLY A 532 -14.57 -3.13 14.02
C GLY A 532 -14.64 -2.10 15.15
N VAL A 533 -13.63 -1.25 15.22
CA VAL A 533 -13.60 0.03 15.91
C VAL A 533 -13.50 1.09 14.84
N PHE A 534 -14.34 2.12 14.92
CA PHE A 534 -14.61 3.02 13.83
C PHE A 534 -14.42 4.49 14.20
N GLU A 535 -13.93 5.27 13.25
CA GLU A 535 -13.93 6.73 13.26
C GLU A 535 -14.56 7.18 11.94
N LEU A 536 -15.83 7.59 11.98
CA LEU A 536 -16.60 7.99 10.79
C LEU A 536 -16.66 9.50 10.69
N MET A 537 -15.91 10.07 9.75
CA MET A 537 -15.93 11.48 9.40
C MET A 537 -16.87 11.73 8.24
N VAL A 538 -17.98 12.42 8.48
CA VAL A 538 -18.93 12.83 7.43
C VAL A 538 -18.61 14.25 7.00
N MET A 539 -18.42 14.48 5.70
CA MET A 539 -18.06 15.81 5.18
C MET A 539 -19.23 16.78 5.28
N ASN A 540 -19.06 17.80 6.11
CA ASN A 540 -19.92 18.96 6.22
C ASN A 540 -19.30 20.20 5.54
N GLN A 541 -19.97 21.34 5.55
CA GLN A 541 -19.49 22.55 4.88
C GLN A 541 -18.15 23.05 5.46
N GLU A 542 -17.98 23.01 6.77
CA GLU A 542 -16.75 23.43 7.44
C GLU A 542 -15.55 22.55 7.02
N LEU A 543 -15.73 21.22 7.06
CA LEU A 543 -14.69 20.28 6.64
C LEU A 543 -14.34 20.43 5.15
N ARG A 544 -15.31 20.74 4.31
CA ARG A 544 -15.07 21.04 2.88
C ARG A 544 -14.25 22.31 2.71
N THR A 545 -14.52 23.36 3.48
CA THR A 545 -13.75 24.61 3.49
C THR A 545 -12.31 24.35 3.93
N LEU A 546 -12.13 23.61 5.04
CA LEU A 546 -10.79 23.24 5.53
C LEU A 546 -10.01 22.38 4.51
N ALA A 547 -10.68 21.45 3.84
CA ALA A 547 -10.05 20.66 2.77
C ALA A 547 -9.63 21.55 1.57
N PHE A 548 -10.49 22.49 1.17
CA PHE A 548 -10.21 23.46 0.11
C PHE A 548 -9.00 24.34 0.45
N GLU A 549 -8.90 24.82 1.69
CA GLU A 549 -7.83 25.66 2.21
C GLU A 549 -6.53 24.89 2.48
N ARG A 550 -6.47 23.60 2.24
CA ARG A 550 -5.34 22.72 2.60
C ARG A 550 -4.99 22.80 4.09
N ALA A 551 -6.00 22.88 4.95
CA ALA A 551 -5.79 22.96 6.38
C ALA A 551 -5.04 21.71 6.90
N PRO A 552 -4.16 21.86 7.90
CA PRO A 552 -3.44 20.72 8.48
C PRO A 552 -4.41 19.76 9.16
N GLY A 553 -4.05 18.46 9.17
CA GLY A 553 -4.90 17.38 9.66
C GLY A 553 -5.43 17.58 11.09
N ASN A 554 -4.68 18.26 11.99
CA ASN A 554 -5.13 18.58 13.34
C ASN A 554 -6.32 19.56 13.38
N LYS A 555 -6.38 20.53 12.45
CA LYS A 555 -7.54 21.44 12.32
C LYS A 555 -8.76 20.68 11.79
N ILE A 556 -8.57 19.85 10.76
CA ILE A 556 -9.63 19.00 10.23
C ILE A 556 -10.17 18.07 11.32
N ARG A 557 -9.28 17.45 12.12
CA ARG A 557 -9.65 16.59 13.26
C ARG A 557 -10.49 17.35 14.29
N LYS A 558 -10.08 18.55 14.69
CA LYS A 558 -10.84 19.37 15.65
C LYS A 558 -12.25 19.68 15.15
N ALA A 559 -12.37 20.11 13.89
CA ALA A 559 -13.66 20.41 13.28
C ALA A 559 -14.53 19.14 13.14
N ALA A 560 -13.93 18.00 12.79
CA ALA A 560 -14.65 16.73 12.69
C ALA A 560 -15.18 16.27 14.04
N LEU A 561 -14.40 16.38 15.12
CA LEU A 561 -14.82 16.05 16.48
C LEU A 561 -15.94 17.00 16.95
N ALA A 562 -15.83 18.30 16.68
CA ALA A 562 -16.87 19.28 16.97
C ALA A 562 -18.18 19.00 16.20
N ALA A 563 -18.08 18.42 15.00
CA ALA A 563 -19.22 18.00 14.19
C ALA A 563 -19.82 16.63 14.62
N GLY A 564 -19.33 16.02 15.71
CA GLY A 564 -19.85 14.78 16.28
C GLY A 564 -19.13 13.50 15.82
N MET A 565 -18.00 13.59 15.12
CA MET A 565 -17.16 12.43 14.84
C MET A 565 -16.66 11.82 16.16
N LYS A 566 -16.77 10.51 16.30
CA LYS A 566 -16.14 9.77 17.40
C LYS A 566 -14.76 9.30 16.95
N SER A 567 -13.73 9.50 17.79
CA SER A 567 -12.41 8.93 17.51
C SER A 567 -12.43 7.41 17.69
N LEU A 568 -11.44 6.72 17.11
CA LEU A 568 -11.26 5.28 17.32
C LEU A 568 -11.19 4.92 18.81
N LEU A 569 -10.52 5.76 19.61
CA LEU A 569 -10.42 5.55 21.05
C LEU A 569 -11.79 5.71 21.74
N ALA A 570 -12.59 6.69 21.34
CA ALA A 570 -13.93 6.92 21.92
C ALA A 570 -14.90 5.76 21.60
N ASP A 571 -14.90 5.27 20.36
CA ASP A 571 -15.68 4.11 19.95
C ASP A 571 -15.20 2.83 20.66
N GLY A 572 -13.88 2.65 20.78
CA GLY A 572 -13.29 1.55 21.53
C GLY A 572 -13.67 1.55 23.00
N ARG A 573 -13.65 2.72 23.65
CA ARG A 573 -14.06 2.91 25.06
C ARG A 573 -15.50 2.42 25.29
N MET A 574 -16.43 2.77 24.42
CA MET A 574 -17.81 2.31 24.54
C MET A 574 -17.91 0.77 24.45
N LYS A 575 -17.11 0.14 23.60
CA LYS A 575 -17.07 -1.32 23.45
C LYS A 575 -16.48 -2.03 24.68
N VAL A 576 -15.51 -1.40 25.35
CA VAL A 576 -14.97 -1.90 26.63
C VAL A 576 -16.02 -1.84 27.72
N LEU A 577 -16.68 -0.69 27.90
CA LEU A 577 -17.72 -0.49 28.92
C LEU A 577 -18.90 -1.45 28.76
N ARG A 578 -19.20 -1.87 27.52
CA ARG A 578 -20.25 -2.87 27.22
C ARG A 578 -19.79 -4.33 27.33
N GLY A 579 -18.55 -4.58 27.74
CA GLY A 579 -18.00 -5.95 27.84
C GLY A 579 -17.90 -6.67 26.50
N VAL A 580 -17.66 -5.93 25.41
CA VAL A 580 -17.42 -6.51 24.07
C VAL A 580 -15.96 -6.91 23.90
N THR A 581 -15.05 -6.08 24.40
CA THR A 581 -13.60 -6.26 24.32
C THR A 581 -12.94 -5.75 25.59
N THR A 582 -11.60 -5.82 25.69
CA THR A 582 -10.84 -5.33 26.84
C THR A 582 -10.16 -4.00 26.53
N ALA A 583 -9.80 -3.25 27.58
CA ALA A 583 -9.04 -2.01 27.46
C ALA A 583 -7.67 -2.24 26.80
N GLU A 584 -7.00 -3.36 27.09
CA GLU A 584 -5.72 -3.74 26.48
C GLU A 584 -5.81 -3.88 24.95
N GLU A 585 -6.89 -4.49 24.44
CA GLU A 585 -7.10 -4.61 22.99
C GLU A 585 -7.27 -3.24 22.32
N ILE A 586 -7.95 -2.30 22.99
CA ILE A 586 -8.09 -0.93 22.48
C ILE A 586 -6.75 -0.19 22.49
N VAL A 587 -5.96 -0.34 23.56
CA VAL A 587 -4.62 0.30 23.64
C VAL A 587 -3.69 -0.21 22.54
N LYS A 588 -3.68 -1.53 22.25
CA LYS A 588 -2.90 -2.09 21.14
C LYS A 588 -3.21 -1.40 19.80
N VAL A 589 -4.47 -1.03 19.61
CA VAL A 589 -4.94 -0.37 18.39
C VAL A 589 -4.63 1.13 18.40
N ALA A 590 -4.75 1.79 19.56
CA ALA A 590 -4.54 3.22 19.73
C ALA A 590 -3.04 3.62 19.68
N GLN A 591 -2.13 2.76 20.14
CA GLN A 591 -0.67 2.99 20.07
C GLN A 591 -0.17 3.26 18.65
N VAL A 592 -0.87 2.76 17.63
CA VAL A 592 -0.58 3.05 16.22
C VAL A 592 -0.88 4.52 15.86
N GLU A 593 -1.63 5.25 16.69
CA GLU A 593 -2.01 6.66 16.45
C GLU A 593 -1.02 7.69 17.02
N GLY A 594 0.12 7.24 17.59
CA GLY A 594 1.09 8.16 18.18
C GLY A 594 0.62 8.81 19.49
N ILE A 595 -0.36 8.21 20.18
CA ILE A 595 -0.66 8.52 21.57
C ILE A 595 0.48 7.93 22.39
N THR A 596 1.45 8.77 22.73
CA THR A 596 2.53 8.44 23.67
C THR A 596 1.89 8.04 24.99
N VAL A 597 2.13 6.79 25.37
CA VAL A 597 1.73 6.19 26.66
C VAL A 597 2.55 6.82 27.79
#